data_6a6a31c94629d851959d368be81b0fe5
#
_entry.id   6a6a31c94629d851959d368be81b0fe5
#
_cell.length_a   1.000
_cell.length_b   1.000
_cell.length_c   1.000
_cell.angle_alpha   90.00
_cell.angle_beta   90.00
_cell.angle_gamma   90.00
#
_symmetry.space_group_name_H-M   'P 1'
#
loop_
_entity.id
_entity.type
_entity.pdbx_description
1 polymer ?
#
loop_
_entity_poly.entity_id
_entity_poly.type
_entity_poly.pdbx_seq_one_letter_code
_entity_poly.pdbx_strand_id
1 'polypeptide(L)'
;MFDLIIRNGLIYDGKGNKPFQADLAIANEKIVQIGSIEGEGKDEINAEGKIVTPGFVDIHTHYDGQVTWDPYLRPSTYHGVTTVVMGNCGVGFSPCKPDQRNWLIGLMEGVEDIPGTALHEGIDWEWESFPEYLDALEKKPLAIDVGTQIPHGAVRAYVMGERGINHEEATKDEINQMKQIVQEAVKAGAYGFTTSRTEKHNDVNGNLTPSITAHK
;
A
#
# COMPACT_ATOMS: atom_id res chain seq x y z
N MET A 1 15.55 -31.25 7.68
CA MET A 1 14.84 -30.59 8.80
C MET A 1 14.15 -29.37 8.22
N PHE A 2 12.86 -29.24 8.43
CA PHE A 2 12.06 -28.08 7.96
C PHE A 2 12.25 -26.89 8.90
N ASP A 3 12.03 -25.67 8.40
CA ASP A 3 12.09 -24.49 9.26
C ASP A 3 10.83 -24.36 10.12
N LEU A 4 9.66 -24.66 9.56
CA LEU A 4 8.38 -24.68 10.27
C LEU A 4 7.51 -25.83 9.73
N ILE A 5 6.83 -26.53 10.63
CA ILE A 5 5.74 -27.46 10.27
C ILE A 5 4.46 -26.98 10.95
N ILE A 6 3.38 -26.86 10.18
CA ILE A 6 2.02 -26.68 10.69
C ILE A 6 1.33 -28.03 10.63
N ARG A 7 0.97 -28.58 11.80
CA ARG A 7 0.36 -29.93 11.97
C ARG A 7 -1.16 -29.84 12.05
N ASN A 8 -1.82 -30.84 11.51
CA ASN A 8 -3.26 -31.08 11.70
C ASN A 8 -4.17 -29.91 11.28
N GLY A 9 -3.79 -29.14 10.26
CA GLY A 9 -4.56 -27.99 9.81
C GLY A 9 -5.66 -28.36 8.83
N LEU A 10 -6.81 -27.67 8.89
CA LEU A 10 -7.80 -27.70 7.80
C LEU A 10 -7.39 -26.67 6.75
N ILE A 11 -6.82 -27.13 5.64
CA ILE A 11 -6.19 -26.28 4.64
C ILE A 11 -7.22 -25.79 3.63
N TYR A 12 -7.26 -24.47 3.46
CA TYR A 12 -7.92 -23.76 2.36
C TYR A 12 -6.82 -23.19 1.45
N ASP A 13 -6.70 -23.68 0.24
CA ASP A 13 -5.58 -23.37 -0.66
C ASP A 13 -5.75 -22.04 -1.44
N GLY A 14 -6.84 -21.32 -1.22
CA GLY A 14 -7.13 -20.05 -1.92
C GLY A 14 -7.54 -20.21 -3.40
N LYS A 15 -7.65 -21.43 -3.93
CA LYS A 15 -7.98 -21.71 -5.34
C LYS A 15 -9.44 -22.11 -5.57
N GLY A 16 -10.27 -22.04 -4.51
CA GLY A 16 -11.67 -22.44 -4.59
C GLY A 16 -11.90 -23.94 -4.47
N ASN A 17 -10.88 -24.72 -4.15
CA ASN A 17 -11.01 -26.14 -3.88
C ASN A 17 -11.69 -26.43 -2.54
N LYS A 18 -12.23 -27.65 -2.37
CA LYS A 18 -12.72 -28.07 -1.06
C LYS A 18 -11.56 -28.13 -0.05
N PRO A 19 -11.77 -27.66 1.19
CA PRO A 19 -10.74 -27.77 2.22
C PRO A 19 -10.42 -29.22 2.53
N PHE A 20 -9.20 -29.48 2.95
CA PHE A 20 -8.72 -30.81 3.30
C PHE A 20 -7.79 -30.77 4.53
N GLN A 21 -7.78 -31.85 5.29
CA GLN A 21 -6.94 -31.99 6.46
C GLN A 21 -5.54 -32.42 6.06
N ALA A 22 -4.52 -31.66 6.47
CA ALA A 22 -3.13 -31.96 6.18
C ALA A 22 -2.15 -31.21 7.09
N ASP A 23 -0.89 -31.67 7.09
CA ASP A 23 0.24 -30.91 7.56
C ASP A 23 0.81 -30.03 6.41
N LEU A 24 1.56 -28.97 6.76
CA LEU A 24 2.23 -28.09 5.83
C LEU A 24 3.65 -27.84 6.33
N ALA A 25 4.65 -28.09 5.48
CA ALA A 25 6.06 -27.83 5.80
C ALA A 25 6.63 -26.66 4.99
N ILE A 26 7.41 -25.83 5.70
CA ILE A 26 8.10 -24.67 5.16
C ILE A 26 9.60 -24.86 5.33
N ALA A 27 10.35 -24.59 4.27
CA ALA A 27 11.81 -24.54 4.28
C ALA A 27 12.27 -23.43 3.33
N ASN A 28 13.27 -22.64 3.74
CA ASN A 28 13.79 -21.49 2.97
C ASN A 28 12.66 -20.56 2.50
N GLU A 29 11.78 -20.19 3.43
CA GLU A 29 10.64 -19.26 3.22
C GLU A 29 9.59 -19.74 2.20
N LYS A 30 9.60 -21.03 1.85
CA LYS A 30 8.69 -21.62 0.86
C LYS A 30 7.96 -22.81 1.41
N ILE A 31 6.69 -22.98 1.03
CA ILE A 31 5.95 -24.21 1.25
C ILE A 31 6.58 -25.29 0.35
N VAL A 32 7.16 -26.31 0.99
CA VAL A 32 7.87 -27.39 0.27
C VAL A 32 7.09 -28.69 0.24
N GLN A 33 6.14 -28.89 1.18
CA GLN A 33 5.32 -30.08 1.23
C GLN A 33 3.96 -29.79 1.88
N ILE A 34 2.91 -30.42 1.36
CA ILE A 34 1.56 -30.43 1.96
C ILE A 34 1.09 -31.87 1.93
N GLY A 35 0.55 -32.38 3.04
CA GLY A 35 0.07 -33.75 3.19
C GLY A 35 0.49 -34.35 4.52
N SER A 36 0.77 -35.64 4.53
CA SER A 36 1.40 -36.30 5.70
C SER A 36 2.89 -35.97 5.68
N ILE A 37 3.41 -35.40 6.77
CA ILE A 37 4.80 -34.99 6.87
C ILE A 37 5.50 -35.83 7.95
N GLU A 38 6.46 -36.63 7.52
CA GLU A 38 7.37 -37.35 8.40
C GLU A 38 8.57 -36.47 8.74
N GLY A 39 9.05 -36.53 9.98
CA GLY A 39 10.19 -35.76 10.45
C GLY A 39 9.76 -34.55 11.32
N GLU A 40 10.74 -33.72 11.67
CA GLU A 40 10.62 -32.62 12.63
C GLU A 40 10.93 -31.27 11.95
N GLY A 41 10.23 -30.24 12.39
CA GLY A 41 10.55 -28.84 12.11
C GLY A 41 11.43 -28.25 13.21
N LYS A 42 12.15 -27.14 12.88
CA LYS A 42 12.79 -26.33 13.93
C LYS A 42 11.71 -25.76 14.87
N ASP A 43 10.60 -25.32 14.25
CA ASP A 43 9.39 -24.88 14.93
C ASP A 43 8.20 -25.71 14.44
N GLU A 44 7.25 -26.00 15.33
CA GLU A 44 6.02 -26.69 14.99
C GLU A 44 4.80 -26.01 15.60
N ILE A 45 3.74 -25.88 14.80
CA ILE A 45 2.45 -25.32 15.22
C ILE A 45 1.40 -26.41 15.09
N ASN A 46 0.72 -26.76 16.19
CA ASN A 46 -0.46 -27.62 16.11
C ASN A 46 -1.68 -26.78 15.75
N ALA A 47 -2.21 -26.98 14.55
CA ALA A 47 -3.39 -26.31 14.01
C ALA A 47 -4.65 -27.19 14.09
N GLU A 48 -4.70 -28.16 14.97
CA GLU A 48 -5.90 -28.99 15.20
C GLU A 48 -7.11 -28.12 15.54
N GLY A 49 -8.21 -28.31 14.81
CA GLY A 49 -9.42 -27.48 14.94
C GLY A 49 -9.33 -26.07 14.37
N LYS A 50 -8.21 -25.73 13.72
CA LYS A 50 -8.01 -24.42 13.06
C LYS A 50 -7.95 -24.57 11.56
N ILE A 51 -8.29 -23.47 10.86
CA ILE A 51 -8.07 -23.33 9.42
C ILE A 51 -6.65 -22.82 9.16
N VAL A 52 -6.07 -23.26 8.05
CA VAL A 52 -4.80 -22.77 7.52
C VAL A 52 -5.06 -22.23 6.12
N THR A 53 -4.78 -20.96 5.91
CA THR A 53 -5.05 -20.27 4.65
C THR A 53 -3.80 -19.53 4.19
N PRO A 54 -3.68 -19.15 2.89
CA PRO A 54 -2.79 -18.09 2.48
C PRO A 54 -3.10 -16.80 3.27
N GLY A 55 -2.10 -15.93 3.44
CA GLY A 55 -2.33 -14.61 4.01
C GLY A 55 -3.31 -13.80 3.15
N PHE A 56 -4.05 -12.90 3.80
CA PHE A 56 -4.99 -12.05 3.09
C PHE A 56 -4.26 -10.94 2.34
N VAL A 57 -4.78 -10.59 1.17
CA VAL A 57 -4.31 -9.43 0.39
C VAL A 57 -5.35 -8.34 0.51
N ASP A 58 -4.98 -7.22 1.13
CA ASP A 58 -5.81 -6.03 1.19
C ASP A 58 -5.44 -5.08 0.06
N ILE A 59 -6.29 -5.03 -0.95
CA ILE A 59 -6.05 -4.28 -2.18
C ILE A 59 -6.42 -2.79 -2.08
N HIS A 60 -6.95 -2.34 -0.94
CA HIS A 60 -7.37 -0.95 -0.77
C HIS A 60 -7.07 -0.45 0.64
N THR A 61 -5.88 0.12 0.80
CA THR A 61 -5.41 0.69 2.07
C THR A 61 -4.85 2.09 1.86
N HIS A 62 -4.67 2.83 2.97
CA HIS A 62 -4.07 4.16 3.00
C HIS A 62 -2.88 4.21 3.96
N TYR A 63 -2.02 3.19 3.90
CA TYR A 63 -0.78 3.11 4.67
C TYR A 63 0.36 3.96 4.10
N ASP A 64 0.10 4.82 3.12
CA ASP A 64 1.08 5.60 2.36
C ASP A 64 2.07 6.39 3.23
N GLY A 65 1.62 6.89 4.38
CA GLY A 65 2.47 7.51 5.39
C GLY A 65 2.95 6.50 6.42
N GLN A 66 2.03 5.70 7.01
CA GLN A 66 2.32 4.79 8.10
C GLN A 66 3.43 3.77 7.75
N VAL A 67 3.53 3.36 6.49
CA VAL A 67 4.58 2.44 6.00
C VAL A 67 6.00 2.94 6.26
N THR A 68 6.19 4.25 6.46
CA THR A 68 7.51 4.82 6.71
C THR A 68 7.97 4.67 8.16
N TRP A 69 7.05 4.45 9.13
CA TRP A 69 7.38 4.34 10.56
C TRP A 69 6.85 3.08 11.26
N ASP A 70 5.82 2.40 10.73
CA ASP A 70 5.30 1.15 11.30
C ASP A 70 5.64 -0.05 10.42
N PRO A 71 6.71 -0.80 10.72
CA PRO A 71 7.12 -1.94 9.91
C PRO A 71 6.11 -3.10 9.92
N TYR A 72 5.16 -3.10 10.83
CA TYR A 72 4.14 -4.13 10.94
C TYR A 72 2.84 -3.78 10.21
N LEU A 73 2.61 -2.52 9.84
CA LEU A 73 1.37 -2.02 9.24
C LEU A 73 0.12 -2.49 10.01
N ARG A 74 0.14 -2.18 11.30
CA ARG A 74 -0.97 -2.48 12.22
C ARG A 74 -2.16 -1.54 11.97
N PRO A 75 -3.42 -2.01 12.08
CA PRO A 75 -3.82 -3.33 12.63
C PRO A 75 -3.92 -4.47 11.60
N SER A 76 -3.72 -4.23 10.29
CA SER A 76 -3.99 -5.22 9.23
C SER A 76 -3.26 -6.55 9.45
N THR A 77 -1.99 -6.52 9.86
CA THR A 77 -1.21 -7.74 10.15
C THR A 77 -1.80 -8.57 11.29
N TYR A 78 -2.41 -7.95 12.29
CA TYR A 78 -3.06 -8.66 13.39
C TYR A 78 -4.30 -9.45 12.96
N HIS A 79 -4.82 -9.14 11.77
CA HIS A 79 -5.98 -9.81 11.17
C HIS A 79 -5.58 -10.76 10.03
N GLY A 80 -4.29 -11.08 9.90
CA GLY A 80 -3.79 -12.06 8.93
C GLY A 80 -3.56 -11.50 7.53
N VAL A 81 -3.52 -10.18 7.37
CA VAL A 81 -3.10 -9.54 6.13
C VAL A 81 -1.59 -9.69 5.99
N THR A 82 -1.13 -10.16 4.83
CA THR A 82 0.28 -10.34 4.50
C THR A 82 0.73 -9.52 3.31
N THR A 83 -0.21 -8.89 2.60
CA THR A 83 0.06 -7.98 1.49
C THR A 83 -0.94 -6.84 1.50
N VAL A 84 -0.48 -5.61 1.37
CA VAL A 84 -1.33 -4.42 1.22
C VAL A 84 -1.03 -3.68 -0.07
N VAL A 85 -2.07 -3.04 -0.63
CA VAL A 85 -1.92 -2.10 -1.75
C VAL A 85 -2.39 -0.73 -1.29
N MET A 86 -1.54 0.28 -1.45
CA MET A 86 -1.79 1.67 -1.08
C MET A 86 -1.69 2.62 -2.27
N GLY A 87 -1.80 3.92 -2.06
CA GLY A 87 -1.91 4.92 -3.14
C GLY A 87 -3.31 4.96 -3.75
N ASN A 88 -4.32 4.54 -3.01
CA ASN A 88 -5.71 4.46 -3.47
C ASN A 88 -6.38 5.83 -3.50
N CYS A 89 -7.59 5.90 -4.03
CA CYS A 89 -8.45 7.10 -4.04
C CYS A 89 -7.82 8.36 -4.66
N GLY A 90 -6.66 8.26 -5.30
CA GLY A 90 -5.92 9.41 -5.83
C GLY A 90 -5.24 10.25 -4.76
N VAL A 91 -5.10 9.75 -3.52
CA VAL A 91 -4.40 10.39 -2.41
C VAL A 91 -3.17 9.57 -2.01
N GLY A 92 -2.13 10.24 -1.52
CA GLY A 92 -0.85 9.64 -1.13
C GLY A 92 0.24 10.70 -1.06
N PHE A 93 1.48 10.28 -0.78
CA PHE A 93 2.58 11.19 -0.44
C PHE A 93 3.68 11.25 -1.50
N SER A 94 3.43 10.74 -2.71
CA SER A 94 4.43 10.78 -3.79
C SER A 94 3.75 10.87 -5.18
N PRO A 95 4.30 11.74 -6.10
CA PRO A 95 5.45 12.63 -5.91
C PRO A 95 5.12 13.82 -4.99
N CYS A 96 6.14 14.41 -4.34
CA CYS A 96 5.94 15.49 -3.39
C CYS A 96 7.13 16.44 -3.33
N LYS A 97 6.94 17.72 -3.67
CA LYS A 97 7.94 18.76 -3.41
C LYS A 97 7.95 19.15 -1.93
N PRO A 98 9.09 19.63 -1.39
CA PRO A 98 9.19 20.00 0.03
C PRO A 98 8.13 21.00 0.51
N ASP A 99 7.74 21.94 -0.33
CA ASP A 99 6.74 22.96 -0.04
C ASP A 99 5.29 22.47 -0.09
N GLN A 100 5.05 21.25 -0.60
CA GLN A 100 3.73 20.63 -0.74
C GLN A 100 3.41 19.61 0.37
N ARG A 101 4.38 19.27 1.22
CA ARG A 101 4.25 18.24 2.27
C ARG A 101 3.06 18.48 3.19
N ASN A 102 2.94 19.71 3.71
CA ASN A 102 1.85 20.07 4.60
C ASN A 102 0.48 19.97 3.95
N TRP A 103 0.39 20.32 2.67
CA TRP A 103 -0.84 20.19 1.93
C TRP A 103 -1.25 18.72 1.71
N LEU A 104 -0.30 17.83 1.34
CA LEU A 104 -0.58 16.41 1.19
C LEU A 104 -0.99 15.76 2.52
N ILE A 105 -0.39 16.19 3.64
CA ILE A 105 -0.81 15.76 4.98
C ILE A 105 -2.25 16.18 5.26
N GLY A 106 -2.60 17.44 5.01
CA GLY A 106 -3.97 17.93 5.20
C GLY A 106 -4.99 17.27 4.26
N LEU A 107 -4.57 16.88 3.06
CA LEU A 107 -5.41 16.09 2.15
C LEU A 107 -5.67 14.69 2.70
N MET A 108 -4.63 13.98 3.16
CA MET A 108 -4.77 12.64 3.71
C MET A 108 -5.59 12.65 5.02
N GLU A 109 -5.35 13.62 5.90
CA GLU A 109 -6.12 13.79 7.13
C GLU A 109 -7.61 14.01 6.86
N GLY A 110 -7.95 14.85 5.87
CA GLY A 110 -9.33 15.14 5.54
C GLY A 110 -10.05 14.00 4.81
N VAL A 111 -9.34 13.20 4.02
CA VAL A 111 -9.93 12.09 3.25
C VAL A 111 -10.06 10.82 4.09
N GLU A 112 -9.07 10.52 4.95
CA GLU A 112 -8.92 9.22 5.62
C GLU A 112 -8.98 9.30 7.15
N ASP A 113 -9.26 10.47 7.73
CA ASP A 113 -9.31 10.69 9.18
C ASP A 113 -8.01 10.30 9.92
N ILE A 114 -6.86 10.28 9.21
CA ILE A 114 -5.56 10.01 9.82
C ILE A 114 -5.04 11.29 10.45
N PRO A 115 -4.77 11.34 11.77
CA PRO A 115 -4.33 12.57 12.43
C PRO A 115 -3.08 13.19 11.76
N GLY A 116 -3.18 14.43 11.31
CA GLY A 116 -2.09 15.15 10.66
C GLY A 116 -0.82 15.23 11.51
N THR A 117 -0.96 15.30 12.85
CA THR A 117 0.17 15.25 13.80
C THR A 117 0.95 13.94 13.70
N ALA A 118 0.27 12.80 13.52
CA ALA A 118 0.93 11.51 13.35
C ALA A 118 1.69 11.44 12.02
N LEU A 119 1.11 12.00 10.95
CA LEU A 119 1.74 12.08 9.64
C LEU A 119 2.98 13.01 9.66
N HIS A 120 2.90 14.17 10.35
CA HIS A 120 4.01 15.10 10.48
C HIS A 120 5.21 14.50 11.24
N GLU A 121 4.96 13.75 12.30
CA GLU A 121 6.01 13.13 13.11
C GLU A 121 6.55 11.85 12.47
N GLY A 122 5.70 11.11 11.74
CA GLY A 122 6.03 9.77 11.26
C GLY A 122 6.71 9.75 9.89
N ILE A 123 6.40 10.69 8.99
CA ILE A 123 6.94 10.65 7.63
C ILE A 123 8.32 11.29 7.57
N ASP A 124 9.33 10.54 7.16
CA ASP A 124 10.73 10.98 7.06
C ASP A 124 11.09 11.70 5.75
N TRP A 125 10.22 11.67 4.76
CA TRP A 125 10.35 12.39 3.49
C TRP A 125 11.69 12.18 2.76
N GLU A 126 12.15 10.94 2.65
CA GLU A 126 13.39 10.58 1.94
C GLU A 126 13.25 10.62 0.40
N TRP A 127 12.17 11.19 -0.13
CA TRP A 127 11.85 11.22 -1.56
C TRP A 127 11.25 12.55 -2.00
N GLU A 128 11.32 12.82 -3.29
CA GLU A 128 10.54 13.82 -4.01
C GLU A 128 9.75 13.15 -5.15
N SER A 129 10.39 12.30 -5.95
CA SER A 129 9.76 11.54 -7.04
C SER A 129 9.15 10.21 -6.56
N PHE A 130 8.30 9.62 -7.39
CA PHE A 130 7.69 8.32 -7.09
C PHE A 130 8.71 7.16 -7.11
N PRO A 131 9.66 7.08 -8.05
CA PRO A 131 10.73 6.09 -7.96
C PRO A 131 11.53 6.16 -6.66
N GLU A 132 11.90 7.37 -6.21
CA GLU A 132 12.60 7.55 -4.92
C GLU A 132 11.75 7.07 -3.73
N TYR A 133 10.41 7.24 -3.79
CA TYR A 133 9.52 6.70 -2.78
C TYR A 133 9.58 5.17 -2.73
N LEU A 134 9.57 4.50 -3.89
CA LEU A 134 9.75 3.05 -3.93
C LEU A 134 11.11 2.62 -3.36
N ASP A 135 12.19 3.32 -3.71
CA ASP A 135 13.53 3.08 -3.18
C ASP A 135 13.61 3.29 -1.67
N ALA A 136 12.85 4.25 -1.13
CA ALA A 136 12.76 4.48 0.31
C ALA A 136 12.00 3.33 1.00
N LEU A 137 10.92 2.83 0.40
CA LEU A 137 10.17 1.69 0.94
C LEU A 137 10.97 0.39 0.90
N GLU A 138 11.75 0.15 -0.15
CA GLU A 138 12.59 -1.06 -0.28
C GLU A 138 13.61 -1.19 0.85
N LYS A 139 14.05 -0.08 1.43
CA LYS A 139 14.99 -0.05 2.57
C LYS A 139 14.32 -0.34 3.92
N LYS A 140 13.00 -0.31 4.00
CA LYS A 140 12.27 -0.52 5.26
C LYS A 140 12.15 -2.01 5.58
N PRO A 141 12.39 -2.44 6.83
CA PRO A 141 12.25 -3.84 7.24
C PRO A 141 10.78 -4.21 7.46
N LEU A 142 9.98 -4.19 6.40
CA LEU A 142 8.53 -4.45 6.49
C LEU A 142 8.24 -5.93 6.76
N ALA A 143 7.27 -6.19 7.63
CA ALA A 143 6.84 -7.54 8.00
C ALA A 143 5.87 -8.16 6.99
N ILE A 144 5.32 -7.37 6.07
CA ILE A 144 4.39 -7.79 5.02
C ILE A 144 4.78 -7.17 3.68
N ASP A 145 4.27 -7.76 2.61
CA ASP A 145 4.47 -7.21 1.27
C ASP A 145 3.65 -5.93 1.07
N VAL A 146 4.23 -4.97 0.37
CA VAL A 146 3.60 -3.68 0.07
C VAL A 146 3.65 -3.41 -1.42
N GLY A 147 2.49 -3.14 -2.01
CA GLY A 147 2.37 -2.58 -3.34
C GLY A 147 1.80 -1.17 -3.28
N THR A 148 2.13 -0.33 -4.24
CA THR A 148 1.61 1.03 -4.26
C THR A 148 1.24 1.48 -5.67
N GLN A 149 0.31 2.42 -5.75
CA GLN A 149 -0.14 3.05 -6.98
C GLN A 149 0.20 4.54 -6.92
N ILE A 150 0.42 5.17 -8.08
CA ILE A 150 0.69 6.61 -8.12
C ILE A 150 -0.62 7.40 -8.04
N PRO A 151 -0.79 8.31 -7.04
CA PRO A 151 -2.05 9.02 -6.80
C PRO A 151 -2.17 10.31 -7.61
N HIS A 152 -3.32 10.50 -8.25
CA HIS A 152 -3.60 11.64 -9.14
C HIS A 152 -3.49 13.00 -8.44
N GLY A 153 -3.98 13.10 -7.21
CA GLY A 153 -3.93 14.36 -6.45
C GLY A 153 -2.50 14.85 -6.24
N ALA A 154 -1.59 13.95 -5.85
CA ALA A 154 -0.18 14.28 -5.69
C ALA A 154 0.49 14.67 -7.03
N VAL A 155 0.21 13.94 -8.11
CA VAL A 155 0.75 14.25 -9.45
C VAL A 155 0.32 15.65 -9.92
N ARG A 156 -0.97 16.00 -9.73
CA ARG A 156 -1.46 17.33 -10.10
C ARG A 156 -0.83 18.44 -9.27
N ALA A 157 -0.77 18.26 -7.96
CA ALA A 157 -0.13 19.23 -7.07
C ALA A 157 1.36 19.39 -7.42
N TYR A 158 2.06 18.31 -7.69
CA TYR A 158 3.48 18.32 -8.04
C TYR A 158 3.78 19.11 -9.32
N VAL A 159 2.96 18.95 -10.37
CA VAL A 159 3.17 19.61 -11.67
C VAL A 159 2.61 21.03 -11.68
N MET A 160 1.41 21.23 -11.15
CA MET A 160 0.66 22.49 -11.30
C MET A 160 0.75 23.40 -10.07
N GLY A 161 1.24 22.87 -8.91
CA GLY A 161 1.27 23.62 -7.65
C GLY A 161 -0.12 24.09 -7.23
N GLU A 162 -0.20 25.33 -6.73
CA GLU A 162 -1.45 25.98 -6.29
C GLU A 162 -2.57 25.93 -7.34
N ARG A 163 -2.23 26.02 -8.62
CA ARG A 163 -3.22 25.95 -9.71
C ARG A 163 -3.93 24.58 -9.72
N GLY A 164 -3.18 23.49 -9.52
CA GLY A 164 -3.74 22.15 -9.46
C GLY A 164 -4.60 21.94 -8.22
N ILE A 165 -4.17 22.45 -7.08
CA ILE A 165 -4.89 22.45 -5.81
C ILE A 165 -6.21 23.22 -5.92
N ASN A 166 -6.20 24.38 -6.59
CA ASN A 166 -7.35 25.25 -6.79
C ASN A 166 -8.23 24.83 -7.98
N HIS A 167 -8.08 23.61 -8.49
CA HIS A 167 -8.91 23.04 -9.56
C HIS A 167 -8.84 23.74 -10.91
N GLU A 168 -7.79 24.52 -11.19
CA GLU A 168 -7.61 25.11 -12.51
C GLU A 168 -7.36 24.06 -13.59
N GLU A 169 -7.69 24.39 -14.83
CA GLU A 169 -7.42 23.50 -15.95
C GLU A 169 -5.92 23.36 -16.21
N ALA A 170 -5.49 22.14 -16.47
CA ALA A 170 -4.12 21.86 -16.86
C ALA A 170 -3.88 22.26 -18.31
N THR A 171 -2.74 22.87 -18.57
CA THR A 171 -2.25 23.12 -19.92
C THR A 171 -1.81 21.80 -20.59
N LYS A 172 -1.64 21.81 -21.91
CA LYS A 172 -1.14 20.64 -22.65
C LYS A 172 0.25 20.21 -22.17
N ASP A 173 1.10 21.14 -21.80
CA ASP A 173 2.46 20.86 -21.33
C ASP A 173 2.43 20.22 -19.92
N GLU A 174 1.56 20.72 -19.03
CA GLU A 174 1.35 20.12 -17.71
C GLU A 174 0.77 18.70 -17.82
N ILE A 175 -0.16 18.47 -18.73
CA ILE A 175 -0.70 17.12 -19.01
C ILE A 175 0.42 16.19 -19.49
N ASN A 176 1.31 16.66 -20.38
CA ASN A 176 2.44 15.87 -20.84
C ASN A 176 3.43 15.57 -19.72
N GLN A 177 3.71 16.52 -18.83
CA GLN A 177 4.55 16.30 -17.66
C GLN A 177 3.93 15.26 -16.69
N MET A 178 2.65 15.40 -16.36
CA MET A 178 1.94 14.41 -15.52
C MET A 178 1.99 13.01 -16.14
N LYS A 179 1.78 12.91 -17.46
CA LYS A 179 1.88 11.64 -18.20
C LYS A 179 3.27 11.02 -18.07
N GLN A 180 4.34 11.80 -18.19
CA GLN A 180 5.71 11.31 -18.03
C GLN A 180 5.97 10.79 -16.62
N ILE A 181 5.56 11.53 -15.59
CA ILE A 181 5.68 11.12 -14.19
C ILE A 181 4.96 9.80 -13.93
N VAL A 182 3.73 9.63 -14.44
CA VAL A 182 2.98 8.38 -14.30
C VAL A 182 3.68 7.23 -15.04
N GLN A 183 4.21 7.48 -16.24
CA GLN A 183 4.96 6.46 -16.98
C GLN A 183 6.24 6.03 -16.26
N GLU A 184 6.97 6.97 -15.66
CA GLU A 184 8.16 6.69 -14.85
C GLU A 184 7.81 5.88 -13.61
N ALA A 185 6.75 6.25 -12.90
CA ALA A 185 6.26 5.52 -11.73
C ALA A 185 5.90 4.06 -12.08
N VAL A 186 5.16 3.84 -13.16
CA VAL A 186 4.78 2.47 -13.60
C VAL A 186 6.02 1.67 -14.02
N LYS A 187 6.99 2.29 -14.69
CA LYS A 187 8.26 1.62 -15.04
C LYS A 187 9.08 1.27 -13.81
N ALA A 188 9.02 2.09 -12.76
CA ALA A 188 9.71 1.85 -11.50
C ALA A 188 9.04 0.76 -10.65
N GLY A 189 7.77 0.41 -10.91
CA GLY A 189 7.07 -0.66 -10.19
C GLY A 189 5.73 -0.28 -9.59
N ALA A 190 5.22 0.93 -9.83
CA ALA A 190 3.85 1.26 -9.43
C ALA A 190 2.85 0.30 -10.08
N TYR A 191 1.91 -0.23 -9.31
CA TYR A 191 0.86 -1.13 -9.82
C TYR A 191 -0.13 -0.44 -10.75
N GLY A 192 -0.20 0.88 -10.73
CA GLY A 192 -1.07 1.65 -11.59
C GLY A 192 -1.20 3.09 -11.15
N PHE A 193 -2.20 3.76 -11.69
CA PHE A 193 -2.57 5.15 -11.41
C PHE A 193 -3.96 5.20 -10.81
N THR A 194 -4.14 5.93 -9.72
CA THR A 194 -5.44 6.06 -9.05
C THR A 194 -5.97 7.47 -9.08
N THR A 195 -7.28 7.56 -9.12
CA THR A 195 -8.01 8.83 -9.09
C THR A 195 -9.33 8.67 -8.37
N SER A 196 -9.84 9.74 -7.78
CA SER A 196 -11.17 9.79 -7.20
C SER A 196 -11.97 10.93 -7.79
N ARG A 197 -13.28 10.70 -7.95
CA ARG A 197 -14.25 11.70 -8.39
C ARG A 197 -15.44 11.81 -7.45
N THR A 198 -15.26 11.39 -6.19
CA THR A 198 -16.30 11.54 -5.17
C THR A 198 -16.20 12.90 -4.48
N GLU A 199 -17.34 13.54 -4.29
CA GLU A 199 -17.46 14.79 -3.53
C GLU A 199 -17.28 14.59 -2.01
N LYS A 200 -17.09 13.36 -1.56
CA LYS A 200 -16.84 13.04 -0.14
C LYS A 200 -15.37 13.18 0.25
N HIS A 201 -14.45 13.19 -0.72
CA HIS A 201 -13.04 13.34 -0.45
C HIS A 201 -12.67 14.82 -0.43
N ASN A 202 -12.47 15.34 0.78
CA ASN A 202 -12.11 16.73 1.03
C ASN A 202 -10.84 16.81 1.86
N ASP A 203 -10.07 17.88 1.69
CA ASP A 203 -8.99 18.19 2.62
C ASP A 203 -9.52 18.68 3.97
N VAL A 204 -8.64 18.92 4.93
CA VAL A 204 -9.00 19.43 6.28
C VAL A 204 -9.74 20.77 6.28
N ASN A 205 -9.69 21.53 5.18
CA ASN A 205 -10.38 22.81 5.01
C ASN A 205 -11.72 22.67 4.28
N GLY A 206 -12.10 21.44 3.90
CA GLY A 206 -13.31 21.15 3.14
C GLY A 206 -13.19 21.36 1.64
N ASN A 207 -11.99 21.55 1.09
CA ASN A 207 -11.79 21.63 -0.35
C ASN A 207 -11.75 20.23 -0.96
N LEU A 208 -12.38 20.07 -2.11
CA LEU A 208 -12.39 18.82 -2.87
C LEU A 208 -10.97 18.42 -3.34
N THR A 209 -10.75 17.11 -3.50
CA THR A 209 -9.47 16.64 -4.06
C THR A 209 -9.23 17.17 -5.47
N PRO A 210 -7.97 17.48 -5.86
CA PRO A 210 -7.66 18.09 -7.18
C PRO A 210 -8.08 17.24 -8.37
N SER A 211 -8.26 15.96 -8.19
CA SER A 211 -8.65 15.02 -9.25
C SER A 211 -10.11 15.14 -9.69
N ILE A 212 -10.99 15.73 -8.86
CA ILE A 212 -12.44 15.72 -9.11
C ILE A 212 -12.82 16.50 -10.38
N THR A 213 -12.14 17.63 -10.65
CA THR A 213 -12.42 18.50 -11.79
C THR A 213 -11.54 18.22 -13.01
N ALA A 214 -10.61 17.25 -12.91
CA ALA A 214 -9.74 16.91 -14.03
C ALA A 214 -10.55 16.40 -15.23
N HIS A 215 -10.30 16.92 -16.41
CA HIS A 215 -10.88 16.41 -17.66
C HIS A 215 -10.41 14.97 -17.94
N LYS A 216 -11.27 14.23 -18.67
CA LYS A 216 -10.97 12.85 -19.08
C LYS A 216 -9.87 12.80 -20.13
#